data_4b5d8cc05cd6041a3313113c8c0e9f54
#
_entry.id   4b5d8cc05cd6041a3313113c8c0e9f54
#
_cell.length_a   1.000
_cell.length_b   1.000
_cell.length_c   1.000
_cell.angle_alpha   90.00
_cell.angle_beta   90.00
_cell.angle_gamma   90.00
#
_symmetry.space_group_name_H-M   'P 1'
#
loop_
_entity.id
_entity.type
_entity.pdbx_description
1 polymer ?
#
loop_
_entity_poly.entity_id
_entity_poly.type
_entity_poly.pdbx_seq_one_letter_code
_entity_poly.pdbx_strand_id
1 'polypeptide(L)'
;MIPAKKLRWRYFFVICLIPGILVACGSSSTSGGSVTGVVWQLTGVKFDGQNTSNTISQPDKFTIEFKTNNTANVKADCNMANLSYSTNGNQLTIKAGPMTLVDCGPDSLSDQYLHALQQAASYTLQGDSLTINSGSNGTMNFKKS
;
A
#
# COMPACT_ATOMS: atom_id res chain seq x y z
N MET A 1 -36.49 26.37 -63.31
CA MET A 1 -35.53 27.47 -63.47
C MET A 1 -35.67 28.39 -62.22
N ILE A 2 -34.76 28.28 -61.27
CA ILE A 2 -34.72 29.11 -60.06
C ILE A 2 -33.27 29.60 -59.93
N PRO A 3 -33.03 30.91 -59.87
CA PRO A 3 -31.68 31.45 -59.80
C PRO A 3 -31.09 31.38 -58.41
N ALA A 4 -29.86 30.97 -58.29
CA ALA A 4 -29.06 30.90 -57.08
C ALA A 4 -28.70 32.32 -56.58
N LYS A 5 -29.13 32.68 -55.34
CA LYS A 5 -28.65 33.85 -54.64
C LYS A 5 -27.35 33.56 -53.92
N LYS A 6 -26.28 34.22 -54.34
CA LYS A 6 -24.97 34.23 -53.66
C LYS A 6 -25.09 34.97 -52.31
N LEU A 7 -24.98 34.24 -51.21
CA LEU A 7 -24.87 34.82 -49.87
C LEU A 7 -23.39 35.02 -49.53
N ARG A 8 -22.94 36.28 -49.56
CA ARG A 8 -21.59 36.69 -49.15
C ARG A 8 -21.50 36.66 -47.61
N TRP A 9 -20.89 35.63 -47.03
CA TRP A 9 -20.59 35.55 -45.62
C TRP A 9 -19.32 36.36 -45.35
N ARG A 10 -19.49 37.47 -44.65
CA ARG A 10 -18.40 38.31 -44.14
C ARG A 10 -17.84 37.61 -42.91
N TYR A 11 -16.58 37.18 -43.00
CA TYR A 11 -15.84 36.63 -41.89
C TYR A 11 -15.57 37.71 -40.84
N PHE A 12 -16.27 37.66 -39.73
CA PHE A 12 -15.91 38.36 -38.49
C PHE A 12 -14.87 37.48 -37.78
N PHE A 13 -13.62 37.87 -37.84
CA PHE A 13 -12.58 37.35 -36.97
C PHE A 13 -12.82 37.84 -35.55
N VAL A 14 -13.45 37.02 -34.70
CA VAL A 14 -13.45 37.22 -33.26
C VAL A 14 -12.21 36.52 -32.74
N ILE A 15 -11.19 37.30 -32.43
CA ILE A 15 -10.00 36.83 -31.70
C ILE A 15 -10.43 36.64 -30.24
N CYS A 16 -10.73 35.38 -29.87
CA CYS A 16 -10.92 34.99 -28.47
C CYS A 16 -9.52 34.80 -27.86
N LEU A 17 -9.08 35.85 -27.14
CA LEU A 17 -7.97 35.74 -26.19
C LEU A 17 -8.41 34.84 -25.04
N ILE A 18 -8.00 33.55 -25.08
CA ILE A 18 -8.18 32.60 -23.97
C ILE A 18 -6.99 32.78 -23.02
N PRO A 19 -7.20 33.31 -21.80
CA PRO A 19 -6.11 33.28 -20.80
C PRO A 19 -5.81 31.82 -20.45
N GLY A 20 -4.57 31.41 -20.68
CA GLY A 20 -4.08 30.09 -20.33
C GLY A 20 -4.21 29.82 -18.82
N ILE A 21 -5.12 28.93 -18.45
CA ILE A 21 -5.18 28.37 -17.11
C ILE A 21 -4.00 27.40 -17.02
N LEU A 22 -2.92 27.81 -16.35
CA LEU A 22 -1.87 26.92 -15.89
C LEU A 22 -2.47 26.00 -14.83
N VAL A 23 -2.90 24.81 -15.25
CA VAL A 23 -3.19 23.73 -14.33
C VAL A 23 -1.83 23.28 -13.75
N ALA A 24 -1.50 23.82 -12.59
CA ALA A 24 -0.39 23.31 -11.80
C ALA A 24 -0.76 21.86 -11.40
N CYS A 25 -0.20 20.87 -12.08
CA CYS A 25 -0.14 19.49 -11.59
C CYS A 25 0.60 19.54 -10.25
N GLY A 26 -0.15 19.55 -9.17
CA GLY A 26 0.38 19.34 -7.84
C GLY A 26 1.01 17.96 -7.79
N SER A 27 2.32 17.88 -7.97
CA SER A 27 3.08 16.68 -7.64
C SER A 27 2.88 16.45 -6.15
N SER A 28 2.05 15.49 -5.78
CA SER A 28 1.99 14.97 -4.42
C SER A 28 3.37 14.41 -4.12
N SER A 29 4.20 15.20 -3.47
CA SER A 29 5.47 14.77 -2.92
C SER A 29 5.16 13.69 -1.89
N THR A 30 5.24 12.44 -2.29
CA THR A 30 5.30 11.31 -1.37
C THR A 30 6.52 11.57 -0.50
N SER A 31 6.30 11.89 0.77
CA SER A 31 7.36 12.00 1.78
C SER A 31 8.11 10.66 1.79
N GLY A 32 9.30 10.64 1.16
CA GLY A 32 10.07 9.43 0.95
C GLY A 32 10.70 8.91 2.24
N GLY A 33 9.88 8.40 3.15
CA GLY A 33 10.35 7.57 4.25
C GLY A 33 10.78 6.21 3.72
N SER A 34 11.79 5.60 4.35
CA SER A 34 12.18 4.21 4.06
C SER A 34 11.41 3.26 4.96
N VAL A 35 10.90 2.16 4.40
CA VAL A 35 10.32 1.07 5.20
C VAL A 35 11.39 0.25 5.91
N THR A 36 12.67 0.34 5.46
CA THR A 36 13.79 -0.45 5.97
C THR A 36 14.40 0.13 7.22
N GLY A 37 14.92 -0.71 8.11
CA GLY A 37 15.60 -0.32 9.35
C GLY A 37 14.64 0.19 10.43
N VAL A 38 13.35 -0.06 10.27
CA VAL A 38 12.27 0.35 11.18
C VAL A 38 11.51 -0.88 11.61
N VAL A 39 11.21 -0.99 12.90
CA VAL A 39 10.27 -1.99 13.41
C VAL A 39 8.86 -1.46 13.27
N TRP A 40 8.04 -2.16 12.50
CA TRP A 40 6.64 -1.85 12.26
C TRP A 40 5.76 -2.76 13.12
N GLN A 41 4.91 -2.17 13.96
CA GLN A 41 3.98 -2.86 14.84
C GLN A 41 2.59 -2.90 14.21
N LEU A 42 2.00 -4.07 14.11
CA LEU A 42 0.65 -4.27 13.57
C LEU A 42 -0.39 -3.67 14.52
N THR A 43 -1.16 -2.70 14.06
CA THR A 43 -2.21 -2.04 14.86
C THR A 43 -3.62 -2.46 14.44
N GLY A 44 -3.77 -2.92 13.20
CA GLY A 44 -5.05 -3.37 12.68
C GLY A 44 -4.86 -4.29 11.48
N VAL A 45 -5.76 -5.24 11.34
CA VAL A 45 -5.73 -6.21 10.24
C VAL A 45 -7.13 -6.53 9.75
N LYS A 46 -7.25 -6.64 8.43
CA LYS A 46 -8.37 -7.26 7.74
C LYS A 46 -7.78 -8.38 6.91
N PHE A 47 -8.09 -9.62 7.25
CA PHE A 47 -7.65 -10.76 6.44
C PHE A 47 -8.50 -10.88 5.18
N ASP A 48 -7.92 -11.51 4.15
CA ASP A 48 -8.63 -11.75 2.90
C ASP A 48 -9.89 -12.60 3.14
N GLY A 49 -10.98 -12.25 2.46
CA GLY A 49 -12.28 -12.89 2.65
C GLY A 49 -13.09 -12.42 3.88
N GLN A 50 -12.54 -11.56 4.73
CA GLN A 50 -13.27 -10.96 5.86
C GLN A 50 -13.90 -9.63 5.49
N ASN A 51 -15.06 -9.33 6.08
CA ASN A 51 -15.75 -8.04 5.89
C ASN A 51 -15.37 -6.99 6.95
N THR A 52 -14.78 -7.41 8.07
CA THR A 52 -14.43 -6.56 9.20
C THR A 52 -12.92 -6.49 9.42
N SER A 53 -12.47 -5.33 9.88
CA SER A 53 -11.10 -5.15 10.36
C SER A 53 -11.02 -5.40 11.86
N ASN A 54 -9.97 -6.05 12.30
CA ASN A 54 -9.69 -6.32 13.71
C ASN A 54 -8.60 -5.37 14.20
N THR A 55 -8.80 -4.76 15.36
CA THR A 55 -7.77 -3.99 16.05
C THR A 55 -6.87 -4.96 16.83
N ILE A 56 -5.57 -4.74 16.77
CA ILE A 56 -4.59 -5.56 17.50
C ILE A 56 -4.37 -4.94 18.88
N SER A 57 -4.72 -5.67 19.92
CA SER A 57 -4.59 -5.22 21.31
C SER A 57 -3.15 -5.24 21.84
N GLN A 58 -2.28 -6.07 21.27
CA GLN A 58 -0.86 -6.23 21.63
C GLN A 58 0.02 -6.08 20.38
N PRO A 59 0.23 -4.85 19.86
CA PRO A 59 0.97 -4.61 18.62
C PRO A 59 2.42 -5.08 18.66
N ASP A 60 3.04 -5.10 19.83
CA ASP A 60 4.40 -5.56 20.09
C ASP A 60 4.60 -7.08 19.85
N LYS A 61 3.52 -7.83 19.81
CA LYS A 61 3.53 -9.26 19.45
C LYS A 61 3.52 -9.54 17.96
N PHE A 62 3.13 -8.56 17.14
CA PHE A 62 3.01 -8.70 15.68
C PHE A 62 3.80 -7.61 15.00
N THR A 63 5.04 -7.91 14.67
CA THR A 63 5.94 -6.92 14.08
C THR A 63 6.58 -7.41 12.80
N ILE A 64 7.01 -6.48 11.94
CA ILE A 64 7.86 -6.73 10.80
C ILE A 64 8.95 -5.66 10.71
N GLU A 65 10.18 -6.08 10.43
CA GLU A 65 11.31 -5.20 10.18
C GLU A 65 11.97 -5.58 8.86
N PHE A 66 11.87 -4.71 7.87
CA PHE A 66 12.54 -4.87 6.59
C PHE A 66 14.01 -4.48 6.71
N LYS A 67 14.90 -5.37 6.30
CA LYS A 67 16.35 -5.16 6.29
C LYS A 67 16.83 -4.75 4.89
N THR A 68 17.98 -4.07 4.83
CA THR A 68 18.58 -3.64 3.56
C THR A 68 19.08 -4.78 2.67
N ASN A 69 19.24 -5.99 3.22
CA ASN A 69 19.65 -7.20 2.51
C ASN A 69 18.48 -8.02 1.92
N ASN A 70 17.30 -7.38 1.74
CA ASN A 70 16.08 -7.99 1.21
C ASN A 70 15.52 -9.13 2.09
N THR A 71 15.83 -9.12 3.38
CA THR A 71 15.17 -9.98 4.37
C THR A 71 14.27 -9.19 5.29
N ALA A 72 13.27 -9.84 5.86
CA ALA A 72 12.37 -9.24 6.84
C ALA A 72 12.30 -10.12 8.08
N ASN A 73 12.63 -9.54 9.24
CA ASN A 73 12.40 -10.19 10.52
C ASN A 73 10.96 -9.98 10.95
N VAL A 74 10.28 -11.04 11.29
CA VAL A 74 8.87 -11.02 11.68
C VAL A 74 8.72 -11.67 13.06
N LYS A 75 7.98 -11.00 13.93
CA LYS A 75 7.45 -11.59 15.16
C LYS A 75 5.94 -11.78 14.96
N ALA A 76 5.46 -12.97 15.16
CA ALA A 76 4.07 -13.37 14.98
C ALA A 76 3.60 -14.07 16.26
N ASP A 77 3.21 -13.29 17.25
CA ASP A 77 2.86 -13.71 18.62
C ASP A 77 4.06 -14.44 19.28
N CYS A 78 4.00 -15.75 19.44
CA CYS A 78 5.07 -16.58 19.98
C CYS A 78 6.03 -17.10 18.90
N ASN A 79 5.74 -16.87 17.61
CA ASN A 79 6.57 -17.31 16.51
C ASN A 79 7.48 -16.20 15.98
N MET A 80 8.62 -16.61 15.44
CA MET A 80 9.58 -15.77 14.74
C MET A 80 9.80 -16.29 13.33
N ALA A 81 9.90 -15.39 12.36
CA ALA A 81 10.21 -15.75 10.98
C ALA A 81 11.26 -14.80 10.39
N ASN A 82 12.09 -15.35 9.50
CA ASN A 82 12.97 -14.57 8.65
C ASN A 82 12.54 -14.81 7.19
N LEU A 83 11.84 -13.84 6.62
CA LEU A 83 11.26 -13.91 5.29
C LEU A 83 12.17 -13.18 4.29
N SER A 84 12.08 -13.49 3.01
CA SER A 84 12.69 -12.67 1.98
C SER A 84 11.64 -11.76 1.37
N TYR A 85 12.04 -10.55 0.94
CA TYR A 85 11.14 -9.63 0.27
C TYR A 85 11.80 -8.93 -0.92
N SER A 86 10.97 -8.41 -1.81
CA SER A 86 11.38 -7.51 -2.88
C SER A 86 10.33 -6.42 -3.11
N THR A 87 10.79 -5.26 -3.55
CA THR A 87 9.91 -4.12 -3.89
C THR A 87 10.18 -3.64 -5.31
N ASN A 88 9.13 -3.18 -5.98
CA ASN A 88 9.21 -2.46 -7.25
C ASN A 88 8.19 -1.32 -7.21
N GLY A 89 8.67 -0.09 -6.98
CA GLY A 89 7.80 1.03 -6.63
C GLY A 89 7.04 0.73 -5.34
N ASN A 90 5.72 0.70 -5.41
CA ASN A 90 4.84 0.35 -4.28
C ASN A 90 4.41 -1.14 -4.26
N GLN A 91 4.85 -1.93 -5.22
CA GLN A 91 4.64 -3.37 -5.20
C GLN A 91 5.55 -4.00 -4.14
N LEU A 92 5.02 -4.98 -3.42
CA LEU A 92 5.72 -5.71 -2.38
C LEU A 92 5.45 -7.20 -2.57
N THR A 93 6.51 -7.98 -2.66
CA THR A 93 6.44 -9.45 -2.65
C THR A 93 7.19 -9.96 -1.45
N ILE A 94 6.56 -10.81 -0.65
CA ILE A 94 7.17 -11.48 0.51
C ILE A 94 7.11 -12.99 0.27
N LYS A 95 8.23 -13.65 0.46
CA LYS A 95 8.34 -15.10 0.31
C LYS A 95 8.67 -15.75 1.64
N ALA A 96 8.13 -16.94 1.85
CA ALA A 96 8.43 -17.75 3.01
C ALA A 96 9.94 -17.97 3.18
N GLY A 97 10.34 -18.09 4.43
CA GLY A 97 11.70 -18.39 4.86
C GLY A 97 11.68 -19.21 6.15
N PRO A 98 12.81 -19.37 6.81
CA PRO A 98 12.87 -20.06 8.09
C PRO A 98 11.94 -19.43 9.13
N MET A 99 11.17 -20.26 9.83
CA MET A 99 10.26 -19.81 10.89
C MET A 99 10.08 -20.87 11.97
N THR A 100 9.74 -20.43 13.18
CA THR A 100 9.25 -21.33 14.21
C THR A 100 7.76 -21.59 14.00
N LEU A 101 7.29 -22.77 14.40
CA LEU A 101 5.89 -23.18 14.28
C LEU A 101 5.44 -23.74 15.63
N VAL A 102 5.39 -22.85 16.62
CA VAL A 102 4.90 -23.15 17.97
C VAL A 102 3.40 -22.84 18.01
N ASP A 103 2.64 -23.69 18.66
CA ASP A 103 1.21 -23.38 18.94
C ASP A 103 1.13 -22.26 19.98
N CYS A 104 0.66 -21.09 19.54
CA CYS A 104 0.49 -19.91 20.39
C CYS A 104 -0.89 -19.86 21.08
N GLY A 105 -1.67 -20.91 20.96
CA GLY A 105 -3.02 -21.03 21.53
C GLY A 105 -4.15 -20.62 20.58
N PRO A 106 -5.39 -20.91 20.96
CA PRO A 106 -6.55 -20.84 20.04
C PRO A 106 -6.92 -19.42 19.60
N ASP A 107 -6.55 -18.40 20.36
CA ASP A 107 -6.85 -17.01 20.05
C ASP A 107 -5.72 -16.30 19.30
N SER A 108 -4.63 -17.02 18.97
CA SER A 108 -3.49 -16.42 18.29
C SER A 108 -3.78 -16.15 16.81
N LEU A 109 -3.34 -15.00 16.33
CA LEU A 109 -3.37 -14.62 14.93
C LEU A 109 -2.07 -14.97 14.19
N SER A 110 -1.15 -15.72 14.82
CA SER A 110 0.19 -16.03 14.29
C SER A 110 0.15 -16.55 12.86
N ASP A 111 -0.59 -17.63 12.62
CA ASP A 111 -0.65 -18.28 11.31
C ASP A 111 -1.33 -17.39 10.27
N GLN A 112 -2.42 -16.72 10.64
CA GLN A 112 -3.14 -15.80 9.76
C GLN A 112 -2.27 -14.61 9.36
N TYR A 113 -1.50 -14.06 10.31
CA TYR A 113 -0.59 -12.94 10.06
C TYR A 113 0.56 -13.36 9.13
N LEU A 114 1.21 -14.49 9.39
CA LEU A 114 2.28 -15.02 8.55
C LEU A 114 1.78 -15.33 7.14
N HIS A 115 0.59 -15.90 7.02
CA HIS A 115 -0.04 -16.17 5.72
C HIS A 115 -0.36 -14.86 4.98
N ALA A 116 -0.95 -13.86 5.66
CA ALA A 116 -1.27 -12.57 5.06
C ALA A 116 -0.02 -11.83 4.56
N LEU A 117 1.10 -11.91 5.29
CA LEU A 117 2.38 -11.34 4.84
C LEU A 117 2.87 -11.99 3.54
N GLN A 118 2.72 -13.32 3.40
CA GLN A 118 3.12 -14.02 2.17
C GLN A 118 2.21 -13.73 0.98
N GLN A 119 1.02 -13.20 1.23
CA GLN A 119 0.08 -12.72 0.21
C GLN A 119 0.26 -11.22 -0.11
N ALA A 120 1.29 -10.57 0.44
CA ALA A 120 1.55 -9.15 0.19
C ALA A 120 1.69 -8.86 -1.30
N ALA A 121 0.97 -7.83 -1.77
CA ALA A 121 0.97 -7.40 -3.17
C ALA A 121 1.45 -5.94 -3.32
N SER A 122 1.12 -5.09 -2.37
CA SER A 122 1.55 -3.69 -2.40
C SER A 122 1.65 -3.10 -0.99
N TYR A 123 2.33 -1.97 -0.90
CA TYR A 123 2.39 -1.21 0.34
C TYR A 123 2.24 0.30 0.10
N THR A 124 1.83 1.01 1.13
CA THR A 124 1.80 2.47 1.18
C THR A 124 2.44 2.94 2.46
N LEU A 125 3.36 3.89 2.36
CA LEU A 125 4.03 4.52 3.51
C LEU A 125 3.58 5.98 3.61
N GLN A 126 3.08 6.37 4.78
CA GLN A 126 2.65 7.74 5.07
C GLN A 126 3.17 8.13 6.45
N GLY A 127 4.29 8.86 6.47
CA GLY A 127 4.97 9.21 7.73
C GLY A 127 5.31 7.96 8.56
N ASP A 128 4.78 7.85 9.76
CA ASP A 128 5.00 6.72 10.67
C ASP A 128 3.96 5.60 10.52
N SER A 129 3.20 5.59 9.43
CA SER A 129 2.18 4.58 9.15
C SER A 129 2.54 3.81 7.88
N LEU A 130 2.54 2.48 7.98
CA LEU A 130 2.72 1.55 6.87
C LEU A 130 1.43 0.74 6.70
N THR A 131 0.91 0.70 5.48
CA THR A 131 -0.19 -0.17 5.10
C THR A 131 0.32 -1.19 4.09
N ILE A 132 0.11 -2.48 4.34
CA ILE A 132 0.39 -3.57 3.40
C ILE A 132 -0.96 -4.15 2.97
N ASN A 133 -1.16 -4.21 1.64
CA ASN A 133 -2.31 -4.88 1.06
C ASN A 133 -1.91 -6.31 0.67
N SER A 134 -2.73 -7.29 1.07
CA SER A 134 -2.51 -8.71 0.83
C SER A 134 -3.75 -9.36 0.21
N GLY A 135 -3.53 -10.24 -0.77
CA GLY A 135 -4.63 -10.87 -1.50
C GLY A 135 -5.56 -9.86 -2.18
N SER A 136 -6.81 -10.24 -2.38
CA SER A 136 -7.80 -9.41 -3.08
C SER A 136 -8.42 -8.33 -2.18
N ASN A 137 -8.49 -8.53 -0.87
CA ASN A 137 -9.14 -7.63 0.08
C ASN A 137 -8.44 -7.53 1.45
N GLY A 138 -7.31 -8.21 1.63
CA GLY A 138 -6.57 -8.20 2.88
C GLY A 138 -5.83 -6.88 3.08
N THR A 139 -5.78 -6.38 4.30
CA THR A 139 -5.08 -5.15 4.66
C THR A 139 -4.46 -5.27 6.05
N MET A 140 -3.20 -4.92 6.16
CA MET A 140 -2.47 -4.86 7.43
C MET A 140 -1.99 -3.44 7.66
N ASN A 141 -2.35 -2.83 8.77
CA ASN A 141 -1.99 -1.47 9.15
C ASN A 141 -0.96 -1.52 10.28
N PHE A 142 0.13 -0.81 10.07
CA PHE A 142 1.25 -0.78 11.02
C PHE A 142 1.56 0.65 11.41
N LYS A 143 2.16 0.77 12.60
CA LYS A 143 2.80 1.98 13.09
C LYS A 143 4.27 1.71 13.39
N LYS A 144 5.08 2.72 13.21
CA LYS A 144 6.46 2.72 13.64
C LYS A 144 6.53 2.57 15.17
N SER A 145 7.40 1.65 15.61
CA SER A 145 7.71 1.45 17.03
C SER A 145 8.49 2.60 17.62
#